data_e3b5de5bc87ff19d0e8ea0ee5c3bbf19
#
_entry.id   e3b5de5bc87ff19d0e8ea0ee5c3bbf19
#
_cell.length_a   1.000
_cell.length_b   1.000
_cell.length_c   1.000
_cell.angle_alpha   90.00
_cell.angle_beta   90.00
_cell.angle_gamma   90.00
#
_symmetry.space_group_name_H-M   'P 1'
#
loop_
_entity.id
_entity.type
_entity.pdbx_description
1 polymer ?
#
loop_
_entity_poly.entity_id
_entity_poly.type
_entity_poly.pdbx_seq_one_letter_code
_entity_poly.pdbx_strand_id
1 'polypeptide(L)'
;MKTKIPVQVGQKYNIQITGMGQSGEGVGRYENFTVFIPYALPGEIVEAKITLVKKNYATGEIISIVEKASERIKPICSVYDDCGACQLQHYLYEAQLHAKQQKIIDMMEHIALKKDIIIHPTMPSVNEWHYRNKMQFPIGRTKKEGIIVGCYAHSSHNIINTQMCHIQKHTNNIIANAVREMATKFKFSVYDEKTHYGLLRHVVGRTNRDETEAMVVLVTAQPKIPRVREIVNFLRSKIPNLTSIVQNINTGRNNIIMGKECKILWGSSHITDRLGSLKFKISALSFFQVNTEQAEKLYECTLKYANLTGKETVIDGYCGTGTISLFLAQKAKKVYGMEIVPEAIRDAIANARDNNIKNAEFLTGDAAKLMPQLYRKGLRPDVIVTDPPRAGCAPEVLKIFVAMRPKRIVYVSCNPASLARDIAILDEFDYKALEIQPVDMFPQTGHVESVCLIVKK
;
A
#
# COMPACT_ATOMS: atom_id res chain seq x y z
N MET A 1 -3.77 -17.28 -38.41
CA MET A 1 -2.60 -18.14 -38.13
C MET A 1 -2.37 -18.16 -36.64
N LYS A 2 -2.26 -19.34 -35.99
CA LYS A 2 -1.83 -19.40 -34.58
C LYS A 2 -0.37 -18.94 -34.54
N THR A 3 -0.10 -17.78 -33.95
CA THR A 3 1.28 -17.31 -33.73
C THR A 3 2.02 -18.36 -32.92
N LYS A 4 3.06 -18.95 -33.50
CA LYS A 4 3.92 -19.93 -32.79
C LYS A 4 4.57 -19.22 -31.62
N ILE A 5 4.38 -19.70 -30.41
CA ILE A 5 5.05 -19.15 -29.21
C ILE A 5 6.53 -19.52 -29.32
N PRO A 6 7.46 -18.53 -29.29
CA PRO A 6 8.89 -18.78 -29.59
C PRO A 6 9.68 -19.34 -28.40
N VAL A 7 9.08 -19.41 -27.21
CA VAL A 7 9.75 -19.88 -25.99
C VAL A 7 9.08 -21.13 -25.42
N GLN A 8 9.86 -21.99 -24.72
CA GLN A 8 9.39 -23.25 -24.14
C GLN A 8 9.81 -23.33 -22.66
N VAL A 9 8.91 -23.89 -21.81
CA VAL A 9 9.20 -24.14 -20.40
C VAL A 9 10.44 -25.02 -20.25
N GLY A 10 11.33 -24.66 -19.33
CA GLY A 10 12.60 -25.36 -19.05
C GLY A 10 13.76 -24.99 -19.94
N GLN A 11 13.54 -24.33 -21.08
CA GLN A 11 14.60 -23.87 -21.97
C GLN A 11 15.18 -22.51 -21.51
N LYS A 12 16.41 -22.22 -21.92
CA LYS A 12 17.16 -21.01 -21.59
C LYS A 12 17.25 -20.10 -22.79
N TYR A 13 17.13 -18.80 -22.55
CA TYR A 13 17.20 -17.75 -23.59
C TYR A 13 17.93 -16.54 -23.04
N ASN A 14 18.71 -15.86 -23.89
CA ASN A 14 19.25 -14.55 -23.59
C ASN A 14 18.16 -13.51 -23.86
N ILE A 15 17.78 -12.77 -22.84
CA ILE A 15 16.71 -11.78 -22.89
C ILE A 15 17.29 -10.41 -22.54
N GLN A 16 17.16 -9.46 -23.45
CA GLN A 16 17.43 -8.06 -23.18
C GLN A 16 16.25 -7.47 -22.43
N ILE A 17 16.50 -6.87 -21.27
CA ILE A 17 15.51 -6.22 -20.43
C ILE A 17 15.37 -4.77 -20.84
N THR A 18 14.19 -4.40 -21.31
CA THR A 18 13.88 -3.06 -21.85
C THR A 18 13.00 -2.22 -20.96
N GLY A 19 12.38 -2.81 -19.91
CA GLY A 19 11.49 -2.10 -19.03
C GLY A 19 11.23 -2.84 -17.72
N MET A 20 10.33 -2.28 -16.92
CA MET A 20 9.92 -2.85 -15.61
C MET A 20 8.41 -3.09 -15.58
N GLY A 21 8.01 -4.27 -15.11
CA GLY A 21 6.62 -4.66 -14.94
C GLY A 21 5.98 -4.09 -13.68
N GLN A 22 4.72 -4.46 -13.48
CA GLN A 22 3.89 -3.88 -12.43
C GLN A 22 4.39 -4.19 -11.01
N SER A 23 5.00 -5.36 -10.78
CA SER A 23 5.51 -5.77 -9.47
C SER A 23 7.02 -5.51 -9.31
N GLY A 24 7.69 -4.87 -10.27
CA GLY A 24 9.13 -4.60 -10.24
C GLY A 24 9.96 -5.68 -10.95
N GLU A 25 9.33 -6.62 -11.66
CA GLU A 25 10.01 -7.60 -12.52
C GLU A 25 10.55 -6.93 -13.79
N GLY A 26 11.71 -7.37 -14.27
CA GLY A 26 12.24 -6.96 -15.56
C GLY A 26 11.36 -7.47 -16.70
N VAL A 27 11.15 -6.64 -17.72
CA VAL A 27 10.39 -6.97 -18.92
C VAL A 27 11.32 -6.95 -20.13
N GLY A 28 11.41 -8.08 -20.81
CA GLY A 28 12.13 -8.19 -22.09
C GLY A 28 11.29 -8.89 -23.14
N ARG A 29 11.88 -9.08 -24.33
CA ARG A 29 11.22 -9.80 -25.43
C ARG A 29 12.17 -10.79 -26.08
N TYR A 30 11.63 -11.96 -26.41
CA TYR A 30 12.28 -12.93 -27.28
C TYR A 30 11.42 -13.10 -28.54
N GLU A 31 11.95 -12.79 -29.72
CA GLU A 31 11.21 -12.79 -31.00
C GLU A 31 9.83 -12.08 -30.88
N ASN A 32 9.82 -10.88 -30.32
CA ASN A 32 8.62 -10.08 -30.02
C ASN A 32 7.65 -10.66 -28.99
N PHE A 33 7.95 -11.79 -28.35
CA PHE A 33 7.14 -12.38 -27.29
C PHE A 33 7.60 -11.88 -25.91
N THR A 34 6.70 -11.33 -25.12
CA THR A 34 7.02 -10.71 -23.82
C THR A 34 7.41 -11.76 -22.78
N VAL A 35 8.52 -11.51 -22.06
CA VAL A 35 9.00 -12.33 -20.95
C VAL A 35 9.20 -11.47 -19.72
N PHE A 36 8.60 -11.86 -18.61
CA PHE A 36 8.76 -11.25 -17.30
C PHE A 36 9.78 -12.03 -16.47
N ILE A 37 10.77 -11.34 -15.92
CA ILE A 37 11.89 -11.96 -15.20
C ILE A 37 12.08 -11.21 -13.87
N PRO A 38 11.67 -11.81 -12.73
CA PRO A 38 11.94 -11.22 -11.42
C PRO A 38 13.42 -10.92 -11.22
N TYR A 39 13.72 -9.81 -10.54
CA TYR A 39 15.07 -9.35 -10.22
C TYR A 39 15.97 -8.95 -11.42
N ALA A 40 15.49 -9.03 -12.66
CA ALA A 40 16.18 -8.45 -13.81
C ALA A 40 15.91 -6.94 -13.90
N LEU A 41 16.91 -6.14 -14.32
CA LEU A 41 16.82 -4.69 -14.38
C LEU A 41 16.85 -4.20 -15.83
N PRO A 42 16.15 -3.10 -16.14
CA PRO A 42 16.27 -2.45 -17.45
C PRO A 42 17.74 -2.18 -17.83
N GLY A 43 18.08 -2.43 -19.07
CA GLY A 43 19.45 -2.31 -19.60
C GLY A 43 20.29 -3.58 -19.47
N GLU A 44 19.85 -4.61 -18.76
CA GLU A 44 20.57 -5.88 -18.64
C GLU A 44 20.28 -6.83 -19.79
N ILE A 45 21.26 -7.71 -20.08
CA ILE A 45 21.05 -8.96 -20.82
C ILE A 45 21.18 -10.11 -19.83
N VAL A 46 20.14 -10.92 -19.70
CA VAL A 46 20.12 -12.06 -18.76
C VAL A 46 19.89 -13.38 -19.49
N GLU A 47 20.63 -14.43 -19.14
CA GLU A 47 20.26 -15.80 -19.45
C GLU A 47 19.12 -16.19 -18.51
N ALA A 48 17.92 -16.36 -19.05
CA ALA A 48 16.74 -16.71 -18.25
C ALA A 48 16.21 -18.09 -18.65
N LYS A 49 15.89 -18.93 -17.63
CA LYS A 49 15.17 -20.19 -17.83
C LYS A 49 13.68 -19.93 -17.73
N ILE A 50 12.93 -20.32 -18.75
CA ILE A 50 11.46 -20.13 -18.75
C ILE A 50 10.80 -21.08 -17.75
N THR A 51 10.00 -20.51 -16.86
CA THR A 51 9.28 -21.25 -15.81
C THR A 51 7.79 -21.44 -16.14
N LEU A 52 7.20 -20.51 -16.92
CA LEU A 52 5.79 -20.54 -17.30
C LEU A 52 5.60 -19.90 -18.67
N VAL A 53 4.73 -20.50 -19.49
CA VAL A 53 4.32 -19.92 -20.78
C VAL A 53 2.79 -19.77 -20.77
N LYS A 54 2.32 -18.55 -21.09
CA LYS A 54 0.91 -18.19 -21.30
C LYS A 54 0.69 -17.81 -22.77
N LYS A 55 -0.56 -17.54 -23.14
CA LYS A 55 -0.93 -17.16 -24.52
C LYS A 55 -0.16 -15.93 -25.03
N ASN A 56 0.06 -14.90 -24.18
CA ASN A 56 0.58 -13.59 -24.58
C ASN A 56 1.92 -13.25 -23.92
N TYR A 57 2.41 -14.05 -22.98
CA TYR A 57 3.66 -13.80 -22.26
C TYR A 57 4.23 -15.08 -21.66
N ALA A 58 5.49 -15.02 -21.26
CA ALA A 58 6.15 -16.02 -20.43
C ALA A 58 6.71 -15.39 -19.14
N THR A 59 7.04 -16.23 -18.17
CA THR A 59 7.86 -15.85 -17.03
C THR A 59 9.12 -16.73 -17.00
N GLY A 60 10.21 -16.16 -16.51
CA GLY A 60 11.50 -16.87 -16.37
C GLY A 60 12.16 -16.52 -15.04
N GLU A 61 13.18 -17.28 -14.71
CA GLU A 61 14.12 -17.04 -13.60
C GLU A 61 15.51 -16.75 -14.16
N ILE A 62 16.26 -15.85 -13.51
CA ILE A 62 17.64 -15.52 -13.90
C ILE A 62 18.53 -16.73 -13.61
N ILE A 63 19.27 -17.19 -14.62
CA ILE A 63 20.35 -18.16 -14.45
C ILE A 63 21.69 -17.43 -14.30
N SER A 64 21.94 -16.44 -15.16
CA SER A 64 23.10 -15.58 -15.08
C SER A 64 22.79 -14.20 -15.68
N ILE A 65 23.55 -13.19 -15.26
CA ILE A 65 23.52 -11.86 -15.86
C ILE A 65 24.70 -11.80 -16.84
N VAL A 66 24.38 -11.73 -18.13
CA VAL A 66 25.37 -11.67 -19.22
C VAL A 66 25.96 -10.25 -19.32
N GLU A 67 25.09 -9.25 -19.32
CA GLU A 67 25.47 -7.84 -19.27
C GLU A 67 24.73 -7.18 -18.09
N LYS A 68 25.50 -6.56 -17.21
CA LYS A 68 24.97 -5.95 -15.96
C LYS A 68 24.69 -4.48 -16.18
N ALA A 69 23.52 -4.00 -15.72
CA ALA A 69 23.24 -2.58 -15.68
C ALA A 69 24.15 -1.85 -14.66
N SER A 70 24.56 -0.62 -14.97
CA SER A 70 25.37 0.24 -14.08
C SER A 70 24.65 0.54 -12.76
N GLU A 71 23.32 0.58 -12.78
CA GLU A 71 22.46 0.88 -11.66
C GLU A 71 22.20 -0.31 -10.72
N ARG A 72 22.75 -1.50 -11.06
CA ARG A 72 22.64 -2.66 -10.18
C ARG A 72 23.58 -2.55 -9.00
N ILE A 73 23.04 -2.59 -7.79
CA ILE A 73 23.77 -2.54 -6.53
C ILE A 73 23.57 -3.83 -5.73
N LYS A 74 24.37 -4.03 -4.68
CA LYS A 74 24.16 -5.13 -3.73
C LYS A 74 23.08 -4.74 -2.71
N PRO A 75 22.03 -5.57 -2.50
CA PRO A 75 21.02 -5.35 -1.46
C PRO A 75 21.65 -5.30 -0.07
N ILE A 76 21.13 -4.43 0.80
CA ILE A 76 21.58 -4.34 2.20
C ILE A 76 20.92 -5.39 3.10
N CYS A 77 19.76 -5.92 2.72
CA CYS A 77 19.01 -6.89 3.49
C CYS A 77 19.55 -8.29 3.27
N SER A 78 19.96 -8.95 4.37
CA SER A 78 20.55 -10.30 4.32
C SER A 78 19.58 -11.41 3.90
N VAL A 79 18.28 -11.14 3.91
CA VAL A 79 17.23 -12.09 3.50
C VAL A 79 16.49 -11.62 2.23
N TYR A 80 17.07 -10.69 1.47
CA TYR A 80 16.44 -10.09 0.31
C TYR A 80 16.04 -11.12 -0.76
N ASP A 81 16.92 -12.07 -1.05
CA ASP A 81 16.72 -13.07 -2.11
C ASP A 81 15.58 -14.05 -1.79
N ASP A 82 15.31 -14.26 -0.50
CA ASP A 82 14.27 -15.17 -0.02
C ASP A 82 12.95 -14.45 0.32
N CYS A 83 13.02 -13.15 0.66
CA CYS A 83 11.90 -12.38 1.19
C CYS A 83 11.06 -11.75 0.09
N GLY A 84 9.73 -11.94 0.14
CA GLY A 84 8.79 -11.35 -0.84
C GLY A 84 8.41 -9.87 -0.62
N ALA A 85 8.97 -9.20 0.40
CA ALA A 85 8.50 -7.87 0.77
C ALA A 85 9.06 -6.73 -0.10
N CYS A 86 10.29 -6.87 -0.61
CA CYS A 86 10.99 -5.87 -1.42
C CYS A 86 11.39 -6.48 -2.77
N GLN A 87 11.27 -5.69 -3.85
CA GLN A 87 11.61 -6.14 -5.19
C GLN A 87 12.78 -5.38 -5.82
N LEU A 88 13.19 -4.21 -5.27
CA LEU A 88 14.11 -3.29 -5.93
C LEU A 88 15.34 -2.89 -5.10
N GLN A 89 15.68 -3.58 -3.98
CA GLN A 89 16.88 -3.24 -3.20
C GLN A 89 18.19 -3.41 -3.97
N HIS A 90 18.18 -4.14 -5.07
CA HIS A 90 19.32 -4.36 -5.97
C HIS A 90 19.42 -3.31 -7.08
N TYR A 91 18.59 -2.25 -7.03
CA TYR A 91 18.52 -1.17 -8.02
C TYR A 91 18.76 0.17 -7.35
N LEU A 92 19.62 1.03 -7.91
CA LEU A 92 19.88 2.38 -7.39
C LEU A 92 18.58 3.17 -7.22
N TYR A 93 18.46 3.95 -6.14
CA TYR A 93 17.21 4.60 -5.80
C TYR A 93 16.74 5.59 -6.86
N GLU A 94 17.64 6.39 -7.43
CA GLU A 94 17.32 7.31 -8.53
C GLU A 94 16.76 6.56 -9.74
N ALA A 95 17.33 5.39 -10.05
CA ALA A 95 16.83 4.55 -11.15
C ALA A 95 15.46 3.93 -10.82
N GLN A 96 15.17 3.59 -9.54
CA GLN A 96 13.83 3.20 -9.13
C GLN A 96 12.80 4.32 -9.39
N LEU A 97 13.15 5.59 -9.11
CA LEU A 97 12.26 6.74 -9.36
C LEU A 97 11.96 6.91 -10.85
N HIS A 98 12.98 6.81 -11.70
CA HIS A 98 12.81 6.87 -13.17
C HIS A 98 11.93 5.72 -13.67
N ALA A 99 12.17 4.50 -13.20
CA ALA A 99 11.37 3.33 -13.59
C ALA A 99 9.90 3.46 -13.16
N LYS A 100 9.63 4.05 -12.00
CA LYS A 100 8.27 4.35 -11.52
C LYS A 100 7.57 5.41 -12.36
N GLN A 101 8.29 6.45 -12.80
CA GLN A 101 7.78 7.44 -13.74
C GLN A 101 7.47 6.80 -15.10
N GLN A 102 8.43 6.05 -15.66
CA GLN A 102 8.28 5.38 -16.96
C GLN A 102 7.07 4.44 -16.96
N LYS A 103 6.87 3.71 -15.88
CA LYS A 103 5.69 2.84 -15.71
C LYS A 103 4.37 3.59 -15.85
N ILE A 104 4.27 4.81 -15.33
CA ILE A 104 3.05 5.62 -15.50
C ILE A 104 2.93 6.09 -16.94
N ILE A 105 4.02 6.53 -17.57
CA ILE A 105 4.06 6.92 -18.99
C ILE A 105 3.55 5.76 -19.85
N ASP A 106 4.11 4.57 -19.67
CA ASP A 106 3.70 3.36 -20.41
C ASP A 106 2.21 3.06 -20.27
N MET A 107 1.66 3.18 -19.05
CA MET A 107 0.21 2.95 -18.82
C MET A 107 -0.64 4.00 -19.51
N MET A 108 -0.24 5.27 -19.48
CA MET A 108 -0.98 6.34 -20.16
C MET A 108 -0.93 6.16 -21.68
N GLU A 109 0.22 5.80 -22.26
CA GLU A 109 0.36 5.58 -23.70
C GLU A 109 -0.38 4.33 -24.19
N HIS A 110 -0.30 3.21 -23.46
CA HIS A 110 -0.80 1.92 -23.93
C HIS A 110 -2.24 1.59 -23.50
N ILE A 111 -2.71 2.13 -22.38
CA ILE A 111 -4.06 1.86 -21.87
C ILE A 111 -4.97 3.06 -22.08
N ALA A 112 -4.57 4.25 -21.63
CA ALA A 112 -5.36 5.46 -21.85
C ALA A 112 -5.27 5.98 -23.28
N LEU A 113 -4.29 5.55 -24.06
CA LEU A 113 -3.97 6.03 -25.42
C LEU A 113 -3.75 7.56 -25.47
N LYS A 114 -3.10 8.09 -24.42
CA LYS A 114 -2.82 9.51 -24.24
C LYS A 114 -1.31 9.74 -24.12
N LYS A 115 -0.80 10.69 -24.92
CA LYS A 115 0.59 11.13 -24.93
C LYS A 115 0.79 12.59 -24.52
N ASP A 116 -0.29 13.31 -24.37
CA ASP A 116 -0.32 14.75 -24.10
C ASP A 116 -0.51 15.07 -22.60
N ILE A 117 -0.50 14.04 -21.73
CA ILE A 117 -0.53 14.20 -20.27
C ILE A 117 0.89 14.47 -19.76
N ILE A 118 1.06 15.53 -18.99
CA ILE A 118 2.36 15.83 -18.37
C ILE A 118 2.60 14.84 -17.21
N ILE A 119 3.62 14.00 -17.32
CA ILE A 119 4.05 13.10 -16.26
C ILE A 119 5.29 13.68 -15.59
N HIS A 120 5.12 14.19 -14.37
CA HIS A 120 6.24 14.77 -13.62
C HIS A 120 7.26 13.69 -13.19
N PRO A 121 8.52 14.06 -12.87
CA PRO A 121 9.44 13.16 -12.21
C PRO A 121 8.84 12.60 -10.92
N THR A 122 9.14 11.35 -10.61
CA THR A 122 8.63 10.72 -9.38
C THR A 122 9.15 11.47 -8.15
N MET A 123 8.23 11.92 -7.30
CA MET A 123 8.57 12.56 -6.04
C MET A 123 9.25 11.54 -5.11
N PRO A 124 10.51 11.75 -4.72
CA PRO A 124 11.23 10.80 -3.87
C PRO A 124 10.65 10.75 -2.47
N SER A 125 10.78 9.60 -1.82
CA SER A 125 10.46 9.45 -0.40
C SER A 125 11.42 10.27 0.45
N VAL A 126 10.94 10.80 1.56
CA VAL A 126 11.79 11.48 2.55
C VAL A 126 12.87 10.54 3.07
N ASN A 127 12.48 9.28 3.32
CA ASN A 127 13.37 8.22 3.76
C ASN A 127 13.21 7.01 2.82
N GLU A 128 14.31 6.51 2.28
CA GLU A 128 14.33 5.29 1.46
C GLU A 128 14.19 4.03 2.31
N TRP A 129 14.58 4.13 3.57
CA TRP A 129 14.60 3.07 4.57
C TRP A 129 13.86 3.50 5.83
N HIS A 130 13.47 2.55 6.67
CA HIS A 130 12.81 2.79 7.97
C HIS A 130 11.56 3.67 7.91
N TYR A 131 10.86 3.66 6.76
CA TYR A 131 9.69 4.51 6.55
C TYR A 131 8.37 3.88 7.01
N ARG A 132 8.29 2.52 7.08
CA ARG A 132 7.03 1.83 7.40
C ARG A 132 6.72 1.90 8.89
N ASN A 133 5.65 2.60 9.23
CA ASN A 133 5.12 2.72 10.59
C ASN A 133 4.27 1.52 11.01
N LYS A 134 3.88 0.63 10.08
CA LYS A 134 3.07 -0.56 10.33
C LYS A 134 3.75 -1.82 9.80
N MET A 135 3.94 -2.78 10.68
CA MET A 135 4.42 -4.14 10.39
C MET A 135 3.28 -5.14 10.56
N GLN A 136 3.23 -6.16 9.70
CA GLN A 136 2.34 -7.31 9.83
C GLN A 136 3.11 -8.57 9.50
N PHE A 137 3.64 -9.26 10.51
CA PHE A 137 4.49 -10.42 10.34
C PHE A 137 3.80 -11.69 10.82
N PRO A 138 3.79 -12.77 10.02
CA PRO A 138 3.40 -14.09 10.46
C PRO A 138 4.36 -14.62 11.52
N ILE A 139 3.83 -15.43 12.43
CA ILE A 139 4.59 -16.17 13.42
C ILE A 139 4.55 -17.63 12.99
N GLY A 140 5.72 -18.24 12.91
CA GLY A 140 5.90 -19.63 12.53
C GLY A 140 6.76 -20.41 13.53
N ARG A 141 6.92 -21.71 13.26
CA ARG A 141 7.85 -22.58 14.00
C ARG A 141 8.57 -23.52 13.05
N THR A 142 9.88 -23.57 13.16
CA THR A 142 10.70 -24.55 12.45
C THR A 142 11.43 -25.46 13.44
N LYS A 143 11.84 -26.64 12.98
CA LYS A 143 12.67 -27.58 13.81
C LYS A 143 14.04 -26.97 14.11
N LYS A 144 14.62 -26.22 13.17
CA LYS A 144 15.99 -25.67 13.25
C LYS A 144 16.07 -24.41 14.13
N GLU A 145 15.11 -23.48 13.99
CA GLU A 145 15.21 -22.15 14.61
C GLU A 145 14.20 -21.92 15.75
N GLY A 146 13.30 -22.89 16.00
CA GLY A 146 12.21 -22.71 16.96
C GLY A 146 11.15 -21.74 16.45
N ILE A 147 10.76 -20.76 17.27
CA ILE A 147 9.82 -19.70 16.89
C ILE A 147 10.49 -18.73 15.90
N ILE A 148 9.85 -18.53 14.76
CA ILE A 148 10.26 -17.56 13.73
C ILE A 148 9.18 -16.49 13.55
N VAL A 149 9.62 -15.26 13.26
CA VAL A 149 8.78 -14.11 12.96
C VAL A 149 9.41 -13.35 11.80
N GLY A 150 8.62 -13.02 10.78
CA GLY A 150 9.18 -12.30 9.64
C GLY A 150 8.19 -12.15 8.48
N CYS A 151 8.68 -12.07 7.25
CA CYS A 151 7.86 -11.93 6.05
C CYS A 151 7.61 -13.29 5.39
N TYR A 152 6.63 -13.35 4.51
CA TYR A 152 6.48 -14.48 3.59
C TYR A 152 7.54 -14.40 2.47
N ALA A 153 8.01 -15.56 2.04
CA ALA A 153 8.77 -15.69 0.81
C ALA A 153 7.89 -15.32 -0.41
N HIS A 154 8.55 -14.95 -1.51
CA HIS A 154 7.83 -14.55 -2.73
C HIS A 154 6.85 -15.65 -3.18
N SER A 155 5.61 -15.26 -3.44
CA SER A 155 4.52 -16.13 -3.92
C SER A 155 4.29 -17.41 -3.09
N SER A 156 4.57 -17.37 -1.79
CA SER A 156 4.43 -18.53 -0.90
C SER A 156 3.99 -18.10 0.51
N HIS A 157 3.61 -19.09 1.34
CA HIS A 157 3.34 -18.93 2.77
C HIS A 157 4.53 -19.36 3.64
N ASN A 158 5.69 -19.63 3.05
CA ASN A 158 6.90 -19.91 3.81
C ASN A 158 7.38 -18.64 4.52
N ILE A 159 7.57 -18.73 5.83
CA ILE A 159 7.99 -17.57 6.64
C ILE A 159 9.51 -17.49 6.62
N ILE A 160 10.03 -16.36 6.18
CA ILE A 160 11.44 -15.99 6.24
C ILE A 160 11.70 -15.31 7.58
N ASN A 161 12.49 -15.95 8.44
CA ASN A 161 12.81 -15.40 9.75
C ASN A 161 13.61 -14.11 9.61
N THR A 162 13.04 -12.99 10.05
CA THR A 162 13.61 -11.67 9.84
C THR A 162 13.98 -11.04 11.19
N GLN A 163 15.28 -10.84 11.43
CA GLN A 163 15.78 -10.17 12.63
C GLN A 163 15.70 -8.64 12.50
N MET A 164 16.04 -8.13 11.31
CA MET A 164 16.02 -6.72 10.95
C MET A 164 15.37 -6.56 9.58
N CYS A 165 14.28 -5.79 9.51
CA CYS A 165 13.66 -5.38 8.27
C CYS A 165 13.98 -3.89 8.04
N HIS A 166 14.79 -3.60 7.02
CA HIS A 166 15.31 -2.25 6.77
C HIS A 166 14.25 -1.24 6.31
N ILE A 167 13.11 -1.69 5.79
CA ILE A 167 12.01 -0.78 5.44
C ILE A 167 11.08 -0.45 6.63
N GLN A 168 11.12 -1.28 7.71
CA GLN A 168 10.32 -1.04 8.90
C GLN A 168 11.01 -0.02 9.82
N LYS A 169 10.22 0.84 10.49
CA LYS A 169 10.70 1.68 11.59
C LYS A 169 11.37 0.81 12.67
N HIS A 170 12.34 1.38 13.38
CA HIS A 170 13.15 0.63 14.36
C HIS A 170 12.29 -0.02 15.44
N THR A 171 11.29 0.68 15.93
CA THR A 171 10.33 0.17 16.92
C THR A 171 9.61 -1.10 16.44
N ASN A 172 9.26 -1.19 15.16
CA ASN A 172 8.62 -2.39 14.61
C ASN A 172 9.57 -3.61 14.65
N ASN A 173 10.87 -3.41 14.40
CA ASN A 173 11.87 -4.48 14.54
C ASN A 173 12.00 -4.92 16.01
N ILE A 174 12.01 -3.98 16.95
CA ILE A 174 12.00 -4.29 18.40
C ILE A 174 10.75 -5.10 18.76
N ILE A 175 9.57 -4.70 18.29
CA ILE A 175 8.30 -5.42 18.51
C ILE A 175 8.40 -6.86 17.98
N ALA A 176 8.86 -7.08 16.74
CA ALA A 176 8.97 -8.41 16.15
C ALA A 176 9.88 -9.33 16.99
N ASN A 177 11.03 -8.81 17.40
CA ASN A 177 12.00 -9.55 18.22
C ASN A 177 11.46 -9.83 19.63
N ALA A 178 10.83 -8.84 20.28
CA ALA A 178 10.23 -9.01 21.60
C ALA A 178 9.11 -10.06 21.59
N VAL A 179 8.26 -10.09 20.53
CA VAL A 179 7.20 -11.10 20.40
C VAL A 179 7.79 -12.49 20.12
N ARG A 180 8.86 -12.61 19.34
CA ARG A 180 9.59 -13.88 19.13
C ARG A 180 10.14 -14.42 20.46
N GLU A 181 10.82 -13.58 21.24
CA GLU A 181 11.35 -13.94 22.56
C GLU A 181 10.21 -14.30 23.52
N MET A 182 9.14 -13.54 23.57
CA MET A 182 7.95 -13.80 24.40
C MET A 182 7.34 -15.17 24.06
N ALA A 183 7.11 -15.44 22.78
CA ALA A 183 6.50 -16.69 22.34
C ALA A 183 7.39 -17.90 22.67
N THR A 184 8.70 -17.75 22.58
CA THR A 184 9.69 -18.77 22.97
C THR A 184 9.72 -19.00 24.48
N LYS A 185 9.87 -17.90 25.26
CA LYS A 185 9.98 -17.95 26.73
C LYS A 185 8.74 -18.57 27.40
N PHE A 186 7.55 -18.19 26.91
CA PHE A 186 6.30 -18.68 27.49
C PHE A 186 5.77 -19.94 26.79
N LYS A 187 6.54 -20.51 25.83
CA LYS A 187 6.23 -21.75 25.09
C LYS A 187 4.85 -21.70 24.41
N PHE A 188 4.49 -20.56 23.79
CA PHE A 188 3.24 -20.44 23.09
C PHE A 188 3.18 -21.35 21.86
N SER A 189 2.01 -21.95 21.63
CA SER A 189 1.74 -22.66 20.39
C SER A 189 1.56 -21.64 19.24
N VAL A 190 2.12 -22.00 18.08
CA VAL A 190 1.97 -21.24 16.83
C VAL A 190 0.89 -21.89 16.00
N TYR A 191 0.03 -21.06 15.40
CA TYR A 191 -1.01 -21.51 14.50
C TYR A 191 -0.41 -22.13 13.23
N ASP A 192 -0.85 -23.31 12.91
CA ASP A 192 -0.49 -24.02 11.70
C ASP A 192 -1.67 -23.99 10.72
N GLU A 193 -1.43 -23.46 9.50
CA GLU A 193 -2.48 -23.27 8.48
C GLU A 193 -3.02 -24.59 7.92
N LYS A 194 -2.28 -25.72 8.05
CA LYS A 194 -2.70 -27.03 7.55
C LYS A 194 -3.59 -27.75 8.55
N THR A 195 -3.21 -27.71 9.83
CA THR A 195 -3.92 -28.40 10.90
C THR A 195 -4.99 -27.53 11.56
N HIS A 196 -4.90 -26.20 11.41
CA HIS A 196 -5.72 -25.18 12.04
C HIS A 196 -5.63 -25.16 13.58
N TYR A 197 -4.54 -25.70 14.14
CA TYR A 197 -4.26 -25.67 15.57
C TYR A 197 -3.16 -24.68 15.92
N GLY A 198 -3.19 -24.20 17.18
CA GLY A 198 -2.23 -23.26 17.74
C GLY A 198 -2.90 -21.95 18.15
N LEU A 199 -2.12 -21.06 18.79
CA LEU A 199 -2.63 -19.81 19.34
C LEU A 199 -2.19 -18.59 18.54
N LEU A 200 -0.89 -18.37 18.42
CA LEU A 200 -0.31 -17.18 17.79
C LEU A 200 -0.27 -17.34 16.26
N ARG A 201 -0.88 -16.38 15.56
CA ARG A 201 -0.89 -16.33 14.07
C ARG A 201 0.08 -15.29 13.52
N HIS A 202 -0.11 -14.03 13.95
CA HIS A 202 0.65 -12.89 13.47
C HIS A 202 0.97 -11.93 14.61
N VAL A 203 1.97 -11.11 14.41
CA VAL A 203 2.18 -9.88 15.17
C VAL A 203 2.00 -8.68 14.24
N VAL A 204 1.22 -7.69 14.71
CA VAL A 204 1.15 -6.39 14.06
C VAL A 204 1.80 -5.38 14.98
N GLY A 205 2.84 -4.71 14.49
CA GLY A 205 3.46 -3.56 15.14
C GLY A 205 2.96 -2.29 14.49
N ARG A 206 2.65 -1.29 15.28
CA ARG A 206 2.40 0.07 14.81
C ARG A 206 3.20 1.04 15.65
N THR A 207 3.75 2.05 15.02
CA THR A 207 4.37 3.19 15.68
C THR A 207 3.97 4.47 14.98
N ASN A 208 4.01 5.60 15.68
CA ASN A 208 3.80 6.89 15.04
C ASN A 208 5.08 7.35 14.30
N ARG A 209 4.97 8.46 13.57
CA ARG A 209 6.06 9.05 12.77
C ARG A 209 7.37 9.17 13.54
N ASP A 210 7.29 9.67 14.78
CA ASP A 210 8.45 10.03 15.60
C ASP A 210 8.90 8.87 16.53
N GLU A 211 8.28 7.71 16.40
CA GLU A 211 8.53 6.50 17.22
C GLU A 211 8.39 6.75 18.74
N THR A 212 7.54 7.68 19.15
CA THR A 212 7.28 8.00 20.57
C THR A 212 6.14 7.17 21.17
N GLU A 213 5.29 6.62 20.33
CA GLU A 213 4.19 5.72 20.71
C GLU A 213 4.24 4.44 19.88
N ALA A 214 4.02 3.31 20.53
CA ALA A 214 3.97 2.01 19.88
C ALA A 214 2.78 1.16 20.35
N MET A 215 2.22 0.39 19.40
CA MET A 215 1.17 -0.59 19.65
C MET A 215 1.63 -1.97 19.19
N VAL A 216 1.47 -2.96 20.05
CA VAL A 216 1.61 -4.38 19.72
C VAL A 216 0.23 -5.00 19.59
N VAL A 217 -0.04 -5.63 18.45
CA VAL A 217 -1.26 -6.43 18.27
C VAL A 217 -0.86 -7.89 18.11
N LEU A 218 -1.28 -8.71 19.06
CA LEU A 218 -1.13 -10.16 19.00
C LEU A 218 -2.36 -10.76 18.30
N VAL A 219 -2.17 -11.28 17.09
CA VAL A 219 -3.25 -11.95 16.36
C VAL A 219 -3.30 -13.42 16.79
N THR A 220 -4.43 -13.83 17.34
CA THR A 220 -4.63 -15.16 17.91
C THR A 220 -5.77 -15.91 17.23
N ALA A 221 -5.61 -17.24 17.09
CA ALA A 221 -6.67 -18.10 16.57
C ALA A 221 -7.75 -18.42 17.60
N GLN A 222 -7.56 -18.02 18.87
CA GLN A 222 -8.45 -18.31 19.97
C GLN A 222 -8.72 -17.04 20.81
N PRO A 223 -9.92 -16.90 21.41
CA PRO A 223 -10.29 -15.71 22.19
C PRO A 223 -9.59 -15.61 23.55
N LYS A 224 -9.09 -16.74 24.08
CA LYS A 224 -8.41 -16.78 25.37
C LYS A 224 -6.90 -16.88 25.15
N ILE A 225 -6.16 -15.90 25.67
CA ILE A 225 -4.70 -15.91 25.74
C ILE A 225 -4.27 -16.19 27.19
N PRO A 226 -3.43 -17.18 27.47
CA PRO A 226 -2.97 -17.44 28.82
C PRO A 226 -1.86 -16.44 29.23
N ARG A 227 -1.65 -16.27 30.55
CA ARG A 227 -0.50 -15.52 31.11
C ARG A 227 -0.45 -14.03 30.69
N VAL A 228 -1.61 -13.38 30.52
CA VAL A 228 -1.70 -11.98 30.04
C VAL A 228 -0.83 -11.02 30.83
N ARG A 229 -0.82 -11.13 32.18
CA ARG A 229 0.01 -10.24 33.03
C ARG A 229 1.51 -10.40 32.73
N GLU A 230 1.98 -11.62 32.54
CA GLU A 230 3.37 -11.92 32.24
C GLU A 230 3.75 -11.42 30.84
N ILE A 231 2.87 -11.62 29.84
CA ILE A 231 3.02 -11.08 28.49
C ILE A 231 3.18 -9.55 28.53
N VAL A 232 2.24 -8.88 29.21
CA VAL A 232 2.24 -7.41 29.32
C VAL A 232 3.53 -6.91 29.97
N ASN A 233 3.92 -7.48 31.10
CA ASN A 233 5.15 -7.10 31.80
C ASN A 233 6.39 -7.32 30.94
N PHE A 234 6.45 -8.46 30.23
CA PHE A 234 7.58 -8.78 29.34
C PHE A 234 7.67 -7.78 28.17
N LEU A 235 6.58 -7.55 27.43
CA LEU A 235 6.59 -6.63 26.30
C LEU A 235 6.93 -5.20 26.72
N ARG A 236 6.40 -4.74 27.87
CA ARG A 236 6.74 -3.42 28.44
C ARG A 236 8.22 -3.30 28.82
N SER A 237 8.85 -4.35 29.28
CA SER A 237 10.30 -4.32 29.60
C SER A 237 11.19 -4.30 28.36
N LYS A 238 10.66 -4.73 27.19
CA LYS A 238 11.43 -4.83 25.94
C LYS A 238 11.19 -3.68 24.97
N ILE A 239 10.06 -3.00 25.04
CA ILE A 239 9.63 -1.98 24.09
C ILE A 239 9.46 -0.64 24.85
N PRO A 240 10.44 0.27 24.82
CA PRO A 240 10.46 1.47 25.66
C PRO A 240 9.30 2.44 25.43
N ASN A 241 8.86 2.58 24.17
CA ASN A 241 7.79 3.51 23.75
C ASN A 241 6.42 2.83 23.64
N LEU A 242 6.24 1.67 24.26
CA LEU A 242 4.99 0.92 24.20
C LEU A 242 3.86 1.64 24.96
N THR A 243 2.77 1.93 24.26
CA THR A 243 1.58 2.59 24.80
C THR A 243 0.33 1.72 24.74
N SER A 244 0.35 0.66 23.91
CA SER A 244 -0.81 -0.20 23.68
C SER A 244 -0.41 -1.64 23.42
N ILE A 245 -1.12 -2.58 24.05
CA ILE A 245 -1.09 -4.01 23.73
C ILE A 245 -2.51 -4.48 23.49
N VAL A 246 -2.77 -5.00 22.30
CA VAL A 246 -4.07 -5.46 21.84
C VAL A 246 -4.01 -6.93 21.46
N GLN A 247 -4.99 -7.70 21.81
CA GLN A 247 -5.28 -9.00 21.21
C GLN A 247 -6.28 -8.78 20.07
N ASN A 248 -5.95 -9.24 18.87
CA ASN A 248 -6.91 -9.39 17.78
C ASN A 248 -7.26 -10.88 17.62
N ILE A 249 -8.56 -11.19 17.62
CA ILE A 249 -9.06 -12.56 17.55
C ILE A 249 -9.44 -12.87 16.11
N ASN A 250 -8.68 -13.78 15.49
CA ASN A 250 -8.92 -14.26 14.14
C ASN A 250 -9.07 -15.78 14.14
N THR A 251 -10.30 -16.26 14.23
CA THR A 251 -10.66 -17.68 14.16
C THR A 251 -10.88 -18.17 12.72
N GLY A 252 -10.81 -17.27 11.73
CA GLY A 252 -11.04 -17.57 10.33
C GLY A 252 -9.97 -18.49 9.72
N ARG A 253 -10.37 -19.31 8.73
CA ARG A 253 -9.48 -20.23 8.00
C ARG A 253 -9.19 -19.71 6.59
N ASN A 254 -8.97 -18.40 6.46
CA ASN A 254 -8.68 -17.70 5.21
C ASN A 254 -7.41 -16.86 5.36
N ASN A 255 -7.01 -16.19 4.29
CA ASN A 255 -5.80 -15.37 4.23
C ASN A 255 -5.94 -13.98 4.89
N ILE A 256 -7.06 -13.69 5.55
CA ILE A 256 -7.25 -12.42 6.27
C ILE A 256 -6.39 -12.47 7.55
N ILE A 257 -5.50 -11.50 7.70
CA ILE A 257 -4.57 -11.44 8.83
C ILE A 257 -5.29 -11.13 10.14
N MET A 258 -6.16 -10.12 10.14
CA MET A 258 -6.82 -9.63 11.34
C MET A 258 -8.31 -9.96 11.34
N GLY A 259 -8.79 -10.47 12.46
CA GLY A 259 -10.23 -10.67 12.72
C GLY A 259 -10.93 -9.36 13.05
N LYS A 260 -12.25 -9.42 13.22
CA LYS A 260 -13.08 -8.25 13.52
C LYS A 260 -13.04 -7.83 14.99
N GLU A 261 -12.72 -8.74 15.92
CA GLU A 261 -12.74 -8.50 17.36
C GLU A 261 -11.36 -8.16 17.88
N CYS A 262 -11.27 -7.08 18.67
CA CYS A 262 -10.06 -6.67 19.37
C CYS A 262 -10.35 -6.52 20.87
N LYS A 263 -9.39 -6.97 21.71
CA LYS A 263 -9.40 -6.79 23.17
C LYS A 263 -8.14 -6.03 23.60
N ILE A 264 -8.30 -4.95 24.34
CA ILE A 264 -7.17 -4.23 24.93
C ILE A 264 -6.66 -5.07 26.10
N LEU A 265 -5.39 -5.50 26.01
CA LEU A 265 -4.72 -6.23 27.09
C LEU A 265 -4.03 -5.28 28.06
N TRP A 266 -3.56 -4.13 27.55
CA TRP A 266 -2.92 -3.08 28.33
C TRP A 266 -2.84 -1.76 27.56
N GLY A 267 -2.89 -0.64 28.29
CA GLY A 267 -2.66 0.71 27.78
C GLY A 267 -3.83 1.29 26.99
N SER A 268 -3.51 2.10 26.00
CA SER A 268 -4.48 2.81 25.17
C SER A 268 -5.12 1.92 24.10
N SER A 269 -6.32 2.25 23.64
CA SER A 269 -6.96 1.62 22.49
C SER A 269 -6.35 2.06 21.13
N HIS A 270 -5.52 3.10 21.13
CA HIS A 270 -4.95 3.72 19.95
C HIS A 270 -3.57 4.29 20.22
N ILE A 271 -2.82 4.55 19.17
CA ILE A 271 -1.67 5.46 19.14
C ILE A 271 -2.07 6.74 18.40
N THR A 272 -1.31 7.81 18.59
CA THR A 272 -1.55 9.10 17.92
C THR A 272 -0.43 9.39 16.93
N ASP A 273 -0.79 9.70 15.68
CA ASP A 273 0.16 10.18 14.66
C ASP A 273 -0.30 11.52 14.09
N ARG A 274 0.57 12.19 13.30
CA ARG A 274 0.32 13.50 12.71
C ARG A 274 0.54 13.46 11.20
N LEU A 275 -0.32 14.21 10.50
CA LEU A 275 -0.17 14.56 9.09
C LEU A 275 -0.31 16.09 8.99
N GLY A 276 0.79 16.79 8.70
CA GLY A 276 0.84 18.25 8.84
C GLY A 276 0.46 18.69 10.25
N SER A 277 -0.50 19.60 10.35
CA SER A 277 -1.05 20.09 11.64
C SER A 277 -2.09 19.16 12.26
N LEU A 278 -2.59 18.17 11.55
CA LEU A 278 -3.69 17.31 11.98
C LEU A 278 -3.19 16.11 12.79
N LYS A 279 -3.94 15.76 13.85
CA LYS A 279 -3.69 14.60 14.69
C LYS A 279 -4.71 13.51 14.39
N PHE A 280 -4.24 12.26 14.32
CA PHE A 280 -5.07 11.09 14.03
C PHE A 280 -4.88 10.03 15.11
N LYS A 281 -6.00 9.53 15.64
CA LYS A 281 -6.02 8.35 16.49
C LYS A 281 -6.07 7.10 15.62
N ILE A 282 -5.13 6.20 15.83
CA ILE A 282 -4.94 4.99 15.02
C ILE A 282 -5.14 3.77 15.90
N SER A 283 -6.26 3.09 15.76
CA SER A 283 -6.56 1.83 16.44
C SER A 283 -5.87 0.64 15.75
N ALA A 284 -5.99 -0.55 16.33
CA ALA A 284 -5.44 -1.78 15.76
C ALA A 284 -5.98 -2.06 14.34
N LEU A 285 -7.26 -1.79 14.08
CA LEU A 285 -7.93 -2.07 12.80
C LEU A 285 -7.96 -0.88 11.83
N SER A 286 -7.73 0.35 12.30
CA SER A 286 -7.78 1.54 11.44
C SER A 286 -6.82 1.44 10.27
N PHE A 287 -7.27 1.82 9.08
CA PHE A 287 -6.36 2.11 7.98
C PHE A 287 -5.66 3.44 8.24
N PHE A 288 -4.36 3.48 8.05
CA PHE A 288 -3.54 4.68 8.04
C PHE A 288 -2.35 4.43 7.14
N GLN A 289 -1.90 5.42 6.39
CA GLN A 289 -0.79 5.29 5.46
C GLN A 289 0.48 4.84 6.18
N VAL A 290 1.17 3.85 5.61
CA VAL A 290 2.31 3.20 6.28
C VAL A 290 3.61 4.00 6.20
N ASN A 291 3.66 5.04 5.36
CA ASN A 291 4.73 6.02 5.24
C ASN A 291 4.13 7.40 5.49
N THR A 292 4.06 7.81 6.75
CA THR A 292 3.37 9.04 7.18
C THR A 292 3.97 10.29 6.54
N GLU A 293 5.30 10.37 6.46
CA GLU A 293 6.02 11.53 5.92
C GLU A 293 5.74 11.69 4.41
N GLN A 294 5.69 10.60 3.68
CA GLN A 294 5.40 10.64 2.25
C GLN A 294 3.91 10.82 1.97
N ALA A 295 3.04 10.32 2.85
CA ALA A 295 1.59 10.57 2.77
C ALA A 295 1.27 12.06 2.89
N GLU A 296 2.00 12.80 3.72
CA GLU A 296 1.87 14.24 3.84
C GLU A 296 2.14 14.93 2.50
N LYS A 297 3.23 14.58 1.80
CA LYS A 297 3.55 15.09 0.45
C LYS A 297 2.51 14.72 -0.59
N LEU A 298 1.98 13.49 -0.54
CA LEU A 298 0.90 13.04 -1.41
C LEU A 298 -0.36 13.91 -1.23
N TYR A 299 -0.71 14.21 0.03
CA TYR A 299 -1.89 15.04 0.36
C TYR A 299 -1.68 16.52 0.06
N GLU A 300 -0.47 17.04 0.23
CA GLU A 300 -0.10 18.39 -0.22
C GLU A 300 -0.25 18.53 -1.74
N CYS A 301 0.19 17.53 -2.52
CA CYS A 301 -0.03 17.50 -3.96
C CYS A 301 -1.51 17.44 -4.31
N THR A 302 -2.30 16.62 -3.60
CA THR A 302 -3.75 16.53 -3.75
C THR A 302 -4.42 17.87 -3.48
N LEU A 303 -4.02 18.57 -2.43
CA LEU A 303 -4.52 19.89 -2.07
C LEU A 303 -4.13 20.96 -3.10
N LYS A 304 -2.89 20.90 -3.62
CA LYS A 304 -2.42 21.78 -4.72
C LYS A 304 -3.30 21.61 -5.95
N TYR A 305 -3.58 20.38 -6.37
CA TYR A 305 -4.41 20.11 -7.55
C TYR A 305 -5.88 20.42 -7.33
N ALA A 306 -6.39 20.27 -6.13
CA ALA A 306 -7.75 20.71 -5.78
C ALA A 306 -7.90 22.23 -5.87
N ASN A 307 -6.82 23.01 -5.67
CA ASN A 307 -6.75 24.46 -5.80
C ASN A 307 -7.91 25.19 -5.09
N LEU A 308 -8.03 24.93 -3.79
CA LEU A 308 -9.12 25.42 -2.95
C LEU A 308 -8.85 26.85 -2.44
N THR A 309 -9.89 27.69 -2.44
CA THR A 309 -9.85 29.11 -2.03
C THR A 309 -10.70 29.43 -0.79
N GLY A 310 -11.34 28.40 -0.20
CA GLY A 310 -12.28 28.55 0.92
C GLY A 310 -13.75 28.67 0.48
N LYS A 311 -14.03 28.64 -0.82
CA LYS A 311 -15.39 28.76 -1.37
C LYS A 311 -15.95 27.45 -1.91
N GLU A 312 -15.11 26.47 -2.12
CA GLU A 312 -15.43 25.23 -2.82
C GLU A 312 -16.13 24.22 -1.92
N THR A 313 -17.10 23.54 -2.51
CA THR A 313 -17.67 22.30 -1.99
C THR A 313 -16.92 21.12 -2.61
N VAL A 314 -16.39 20.23 -1.77
CA VAL A 314 -15.59 19.09 -2.17
C VAL A 314 -16.29 17.80 -1.80
N ILE A 315 -16.23 16.80 -2.67
CA ILE A 315 -16.56 15.41 -2.36
C ILE A 315 -15.26 14.60 -2.30
N ASP A 316 -15.09 13.80 -1.25
CA ASP A 316 -14.07 12.75 -1.12
C ASP A 316 -14.77 11.37 -1.21
N GLY A 317 -14.59 10.70 -2.33
CA GLY A 317 -15.40 9.53 -2.70
C GLY A 317 -15.06 8.24 -1.96
N TYR A 318 -13.88 8.14 -1.34
CA TYR A 318 -13.38 6.96 -0.60
C TYR A 318 -12.55 7.42 0.60
N CYS A 319 -13.21 8.10 1.55
CA CYS A 319 -12.50 8.91 2.55
C CYS A 319 -11.79 8.09 3.65
N GLY A 320 -12.08 6.80 3.80
CA GLY A 320 -11.53 5.98 4.89
C GLY A 320 -11.76 6.61 6.26
N THR A 321 -10.70 6.78 7.04
CA THR A 321 -10.72 7.46 8.35
C THR A 321 -10.67 8.99 8.27
N GLY A 322 -10.91 9.55 7.08
CA GLY A 322 -11.05 10.99 6.83
C GLY A 322 -9.72 11.71 6.62
N THR A 323 -8.61 11.03 6.37
CA THR A 323 -7.29 11.67 6.29
C THR A 323 -7.23 12.73 5.19
N ILE A 324 -7.59 12.40 3.94
CA ILE A 324 -7.63 13.35 2.83
C ILE A 324 -8.73 14.38 3.04
N SER A 325 -9.95 13.95 3.45
CA SER A 325 -11.07 14.85 3.71
C SER A 325 -10.72 15.98 4.68
N LEU A 326 -10.04 15.65 5.80
CA LEU A 326 -9.66 16.62 6.82
C LEU A 326 -8.53 17.55 6.34
N PHE A 327 -7.63 17.03 5.50
CA PHE A 327 -6.59 17.83 4.86
C PHE A 327 -7.22 18.90 3.93
N LEU A 328 -8.21 18.50 3.12
CA LEU A 328 -8.97 19.39 2.23
C LEU A 328 -9.84 20.39 3.02
N ALA A 329 -10.43 19.95 4.13
CA ALA A 329 -11.32 20.79 4.93
C ALA A 329 -10.64 22.04 5.51
N GLN A 330 -9.32 22.02 5.66
CA GLN A 330 -8.55 23.20 6.10
C GLN A 330 -8.64 24.37 5.11
N LYS A 331 -8.96 24.09 3.82
CA LYS A 331 -9.03 25.10 2.74
C LYS A 331 -10.34 25.06 1.93
N ALA A 332 -11.26 24.17 2.24
CA ALA A 332 -12.56 24.07 1.58
C ALA A 332 -13.65 24.82 2.36
N LYS A 333 -14.72 25.24 1.69
CA LYS A 333 -15.96 25.68 2.34
C LYS A 333 -16.65 24.52 3.05
N LYS A 334 -16.78 23.39 2.37
CA LYS A 334 -17.43 22.18 2.88
C LYS A 334 -16.83 20.95 2.20
N VAL A 335 -16.61 19.88 2.97
CA VAL A 335 -16.17 18.57 2.47
C VAL A 335 -17.21 17.51 2.83
N TYR A 336 -17.56 16.65 1.88
CA TYR A 336 -18.39 15.46 2.06
C TYR A 336 -17.52 14.22 1.83
N GLY A 337 -17.20 13.50 2.91
CA GLY A 337 -16.46 12.23 2.87
C GLY A 337 -17.43 11.05 2.80
N MET A 338 -17.16 10.08 1.93
CA MET A 338 -17.95 8.86 1.78
C MET A 338 -17.08 7.63 1.96
N GLU A 339 -17.57 6.66 2.73
CA GLU A 339 -16.86 5.40 2.99
C GLU A 339 -17.88 4.29 3.29
N ILE A 340 -17.64 3.11 2.73
CA ILE A 340 -18.54 1.97 2.90
C ILE A 340 -18.42 1.31 4.28
N VAL A 341 -17.26 1.48 4.94
CA VAL A 341 -16.96 0.87 6.25
C VAL A 341 -17.43 1.77 7.39
N PRO A 342 -18.46 1.39 8.15
CA PRO A 342 -19.03 2.24 9.22
C PRO A 342 -18.01 2.59 10.32
N GLU A 343 -17.08 1.68 10.61
CA GLU A 343 -16.01 1.88 11.60
C GLU A 343 -15.09 3.03 11.19
N ALA A 344 -14.71 3.07 9.91
CA ALA A 344 -13.85 4.12 9.38
C ALA A 344 -14.55 5.50 9.43
N ILE A 345 -15.85 5.56 9.17
CA ILE A 345 -16.63 6.79 9.33
C ILE A 345 -16.69 7.26 10.79
N ARG A 346 -16.84 6.33 11.75
CA ARG A 346 -16.76 6.70 13.17
C ARG A 346 -15.40 7.31 13.52
N ASP A 347 -14.32 6.73 13.02
CA ASP A 347 -12.97 7.25 13.19
C ASP A 347 -12.82 8.63 12.51
N ALA A 348 -13.36 8.83 11.29
CA ALA A 348 -13.32 10.10 10.57
C ALA A 348 -14.05 11.23 11.34
N ILE A 349 -15.23 10.94 11.89
CA ILE A 349 -16.00 11.89 12.71
C ILE A 349 -15.23 12.25 14.00
N ALA A 350 -14.63 11.25 14.65
CA ALA A 350 -13.82 11.47 15.85
C ALA A 350 -12.57 12.30 15.52
N ASN A 351 -11.88 12.00 14.43
CA ASN A 351 -10.73 12.76 13.97
C ASN A 351 -11.09 14.22 13.61
N ALA A 352 -12.24 14.45 12.97
CA ALA A 352 -12.73 15.82 12.69
C ALA A 352 -12.94 16.62 13.97
N ARG A 353 -13.65 16.01 14.95
CA ARG A 353 -13.88 16.63 16.25
C ARG A 353 -12.58 16.96 16.99
N ASP A 354 -11.65 15.98 17.04
CA ASP A 354 -10.40 16.12 17.78
C ASP A 354 -9.45 17.16 17.15
N ASN A 355 -9.65 17.47 15.85
CA ASN A 355 -8.96 18.53 15.12
C ASN A 355 -9.77 19.85 14.99
N ASN A 356 -10.92 19.98 15.67
CA ASN A 356 -11.80 21.15 15.59
C ASN A 356 -12.31 21.48 14.17
N ILE A 357 -12.38 20.50 13.27
CA ILE A 357 -12.89 20.66 11.90
C ILE A 357 -14.41 20.48 11.90
N LYS A 358 -15.14 21.56 11.55
CA LYS A 358 -16.61 21.60 11.58
C LYS A 358 -17.25 21.57 10.18
N ASN A 359 -16.45 21.76 9.14
CA ASN A 359 -16.89 21.84 7.75
C ASN A 359 -16.69 20.54 6.96
N ALA A 360 -16.38 19.43 7.63
CA ALA A 360 -16.37 18.08 7.07
C ALA A 360 -17.59 17.29 7.56
N GLU A 361 -18.26 16.61 6.64
CA GLU A 361 -19.41 15.74 6.90
C GLU A 361 -19.12 14.36 6.32
N PHE A 362 -19.36 13.32 7.12
CA PHE A 362 -19.00 11.94 6.75
C PHE A 362 -20.25 11.07 6.63
N LEU A 363 -20.34 10.33 5.53
CA LEU A 363 -21.50 9.53 5.14
C LEU A 363 -21.08 8.05 4.98
N THR A 364 -21.78 7.16 5.69
CA THR A 364 -21.56 5.72 5.55
C THR A 364 -22.35 5.19 4.36
N GLY A 365 -21.67 4.56 3.41
CA GLY A 365 -22.27 3.87 2.29
C GLY A 365 -21.40 3.84 1.04
N ASP A 366 -21.84 3.08 0.06
CA ASP A 366 -21.20 2.96 -1.22
C ASP A 366 -21.31 4.28 -2.02
N ALA A 367 -20.18 4.80 -2.48
CA ALA A 367 -20.12 6.04 -3.28
C ALA A 367 -21.03 5.96 -4.52
N ALA A 368 -21.13 4.79 -5.17
CA ALA A 368 -22.01 4.58 -6.32
C ALA A 368 -23.50 4.77 -5.99
N LYS A 369 -23.89 4.64 -4.72
CA LYS A 369 -25.25 4.84 -4.23
C LYS A 369 -25.47 6.20 -3.59
N LEU A 370 -24.50 6.69 -2.81
CA LEU A 370 -24.61 7.96 -2.08
C LEU A 370 -24.52 9.17 -3.01
N MET A 371 -23.59 9.19 -3.94
CA MET A 371 -23.38 10.33 -4.83
C MET A 371 -24.62 10.64 -5.69
N PRO A 372 -25.32 9.67 -6.31
CA PRO A 372 -26.59 9.95 -7.01
C PRO A 372 -27.68 10.53 -6.09
N GLN A 373 -27.73 10.11 -4.83
CA GLN A 373 -28.70 10.66 -3.87
C GLN A 373 -28.40 12.12 -3.54
N LEU A 374 -27.12 12.45 -3.29
CA LEU A 374 -26.68 13.82 -3.06
C LEU A 374 -26.90 14.72 -4.29
N TYR A 375 -26.62 14.20 -5.47
CA TYR A 375 -26.90 14.91 -6.73
C TYR A 375 -28.38 15.26 -6.88
N ARG A 376 -29.28 14.30 -6.61
CA ARG A 376 -30.74 14.54 -6.64
C ARG A 376 -31.21 15.55 -5.60
N LYS A 377 -30.51 15.62 -4.45
CA LYS A 377 -30.75 16.64 -3.40
C LYS A 377 -30.16 18.02 -3.76
N GLY A 378 -29.62 18.19 -4.96
CA GLY A 378 -29.09 19.46 -5.43
C GLY A 378 -27.61 19.69 -5.13
N LEU A 379 -26.87 18.76 -4.56
CA LEU A 379 -25.43 18.92 -4.33
C LEU A 379 -24.67 19.01 -5.66
N ARG A 380 -23.88 20.05 -5.80
CA ARG A 380 -22.99 20.28 -6.97
C ARG A 380 -21.59 20.59 -6.43
N PRO A 381 -20.69 19.61 -6.41
CA PRO A 381 -19.32 19.84 -5.94
C PRO A 381 -18.54 20.67 -6.96
N ASP A 382 -17.70 21.56 -6.48
CA ASP A 382 -16.69 22.23 -7.32
C ASP A 382 -15.53 21.32 -7.64
N VAL A 383 -15.16 20.44 -6.69
CA VAL A 383 -14.06 19.50 -6.80
C VAL A 383 -14.50 18.13 -6.29
N ILE A 384 -14.11 17.09 -7.00
CA ILE A 384 -14.17 15.69 -6.52
C ILE A 384 -12.74 15.20 -6.30
N VAL A 385 -12.46 14.69 -5.11
CA VAL A 385 -11.22 13.96 -4.80
C VAL A 385 -11.58 12.49 -4.62
N THR A 386 -10.75 11.59 -5.12
CA THR A 386 -11.00 10.16 -5.04
C THR A 386 -9.70 9.40 -4.85
N ASP A 387 -9.68 8.46 -3.91
CA ASP A 387 -8.57 7.50 -3.64
C ASP A 387 -9.16 6.08 -3.59
N PRO A 388 -9.54 5.54 -4.76
CA PRO A 388 -10.23 4.27 -4.84
C PRO A 388 -9.28 3.08 -4.57
N PRO A 389 -9.82 1.87 -4.32
CA PRO A 389 -9.03 0.66 -4.18
C PRO A 389 -8.26 0.34 -5.49
N ARG A 390 -7.35 -0.64 -5.43
CA ARG A 390 -6.51 -1.06 -6.58
C ARG A 390 -7.25 -1.33 -7.89
N ALA A 391 -8.53 -1.67 -7.81
CA ALA A 391 -9.37 -1.89 -8.99
C ALA A 391 -9.77 -0.59 -9.72
N GLY A 392 -9.53 0.58 -9.11
CA GLY A 392 -10.01 1.86 -9.61
C GLY A 392 -11.47 2.13 -9.25
N CYS A 393 -12.07 3.16 -9.83
CA CYS A 393 -13.48 3.47 -9.68
C CYS A 393 -14.35 2.51 -10.52
N ALA A 394 -15.52 2.19 -10.00
CA ALA A 394 -16.54 1.52 -10.80
C ALA A 394 -17.04 2.49 -11.90
N PRO A 395 -17.37 1.99 -13.12
CA PRO A 395 -17.85 2.85 -14.21
C PRO A 395 -19.04 3.72 -13.84
N GLU A 396 -19.93 3.24 -12.97
CA GLU A 396 -21.09 3.98 -12.47
C GLU A 396 -20.68 5.20 -11.63
N VAL A 397 -19.58 5.07 -10.85
CA VAL A 397 -19.03 6.18 -10.06
C VAL A 397 -18.45 7.24 -10.99
N LEU A 398 -17.71 6.85 -12.03
CA LEU A 398 -17.17 7.80 -13.02
C LEU A 398 -18.29 8.55 -13.75
N LYS A 399 -19.36 7.86 -14.15
CA LYS A 399 -20.54 8.50 -14.78
C LYS A 399 -21.21 9.52 -13.86
N ILE A 400 -21.30 9.25 -12.56
CA ILE A 400 -21.87 10.23 -11.63
C ILE A 400 -20.93 11.43 -11.40
N PHE A 401 -19.60 11.24 -11.42
CA PHE A 401 -18.64 12.35 -11.41
C PHE A 401 -18.95 13.31 -12.57
N VAL A 402 -19.10 12.76 -13.78
CA VAL A 402 -19.45 13.52 -14.98
C VAL A 402 -20.80 14.24 -14.82
N ALA A 403 -21.83 13.55 -14.32
CA ALA A 403 -23.16 14.13 -14.11
C ALA A 403 -23.15 15.28 -13.09
N MET A 404 -22.33 15.21 -12.05
CA MET A 404 -22.15 16.26 -11.04
C MET A 404 -21.41 17.49 -11.56
N ARG A 405 -20.70 17.35 -12.70
CA ARG A 405 -20.01 18.44 -13.42
C ARG A 405 -19.01 19.24 -12.56
N PRO A 406 -18.12 18.60 -11.76
CA PRO A 406 -17.10 19.34 -11.03
C PRO A 406 -16.15 20.08 -11.99
N LYS A 407 -15.59 21.19 -11.54
CA LYS A 407 -14.53 21.89 -12.29
C LYS A 407 -13.24 21.07 -12.36
N ARG A 408 -12.98 20.29 -11.32
CA ARG A 408 -11.78 19.45 -11.17
C ARG A 408 -12.11 18.10 -10.54
N ILE A 409 -11.41 17.07 -11.00
CA ILE A 409 -11.32 15.78 -10.33
C ILE A 409 -9.84 15.56 -10.00
N VAL A 410 -9.53 15.33 -8.73
CA VAL A 410 -8.19 14.96 -8.28
C VAL A 410 -8.22 13.47 -7.95
N TYR A 411 -7.53 12.69 -8.75
CA TYR A 411 -7.53 11.24 -8.64
C TYR A 411 -6.22 10.78 -8.02
N VAL A 412 -6.26 10.28 -6.78
CA VAL A 412 -5.15 9.58 -6.13
C VAL A 412 -5.23 8.11 -6.51
N SER A 413 -4.12 7.49 -6.86
CA SER A 413 -4.12 6.09 -7.32
C SER A 413 -2.87 5.32 -6.89
N CYS A 414 -3.09 4.14 -6.34
CA CYS A 414 -2.05 3.14 -6.07
C CYS A 414 -1.82 2.15 -7.23
N ASN A 415 -2.55 2.29 -8.34
CA ASN A 415 -2.44 1.42 -9.51
C ASN A 415 -2.54 2.21 -10.82
N PRO A 416 -1.40 2.46 -11.50
CA PRO A 416 -1.37 3.22 -12.76
C PRO A 416 -2.26 2.64 -13.88
N ALA A 417 -2.44 1.32 -13.94
CA ALA A 417 -3.25 0.68 -14.98
C ALA A 417 -4.75 0.99 -14.80
N SER A 418 -5.27 0.94 -13.57
CA SER A 418 -6.66 1.32 -13.29
C SER A 418 -6.88 2.82 -13.48
N LEU A 419 -5.91 3.66 -13.09
CA LEU A 419 -5.95 5.10 -13.35
C LEU A 419 -6.05 5.39 -14.86
N ALA A 420 -5.20 4.76 -15.68
CA ALA A 420 -5.21 4.94 -17.13
C ALA A 420 -6.55 4.54 -17.76
N ARG A 421 -7.15 3.41 -17.32
CA ARG A 421 -8.49 3.00 -17.75
C ARG A 421 -9.54 4.04 -17.37
N ASP A 422 -9.52 4.54 -16.14
CA ASP A 422 -10.51 5.48 -15.63
C ASP A 422 -10.38 6.87 -16.31
N ILE A 423 -9.15 7.29 -16.62
CA ILE A 423 -8.88 8.49 -17.44
C ILE A 423 -9.48 8.34 -18.84
N ALA A 424 -9.29 7.19 -19.50
CA ALA A 424 -9.86 6.93 -20.82
C ALA A 424 -11.40 7.08 -20.81
N ILE A 425 -12.08 6.53 -19.79
CA ILE A 425 -13.53 6.66 -19.62
C ILE A 425 -13.93 8.14 -19.40
N LEU A 426 -13.23 8.87 -18.55
CA LEU A 426 -13.55 10.27 -18.26
C LEU A 426 -13.32 11.16 -19.49
N ASP A 427 -12.34 10.84 -20.32
CA ASP A 427 -12.05 11.60 -21.55
C ASP A 427 -13.17 11.53 -22.59
N GLU A 428 -13.92 10.42 -22.61
CA GLU A 428 -15.14 10.26 -23.44
C GLU A 428 -16.25 11.24 -23.04
N PHE A 429 -16.20 11.83 -21.83
CA PHE A 429 -17.23 12.67 -21.23
C PHE A 429 -16.78 14.12 -20.94
N ASP A 430 -16.01 14.72 -21.82
CA ASP A 430 -15.55 16.13 -21.71
C ASP A 430 -14.59 16.42 -20.53
N TYR A 431 -13.91 15.40 -19.99
CA TYR A 431 -12.85 15.61 -19.01
C TYR A 431 -11.49 15.27 -19.61
N LYS A 432 -10.46 16.00 -19.21
CA LYS A 432 -9.09 15.79 -19.67
C LYS A 432 -8.13 15.72 -18.50
N ALA A 433 -7.31 14.67 -18.44
CA ALA A 433 -6.16 14.63 -17.56
C ALA A 433 -5.08 15.61 -18.07
N LEU A 434 -4.65 16.53 -17.22
CA LEU A 434 -3.62 17.52 -17.56
C LEU A 434 -2.23 17.06 -17.15
N GLU A 435 -2.11 16.65 -15.91
CA GLU A 435 -0.82 16.28 -15.32
C GLU A 435 -0.96 15.20 -14.26
N ILE A 436 0.09 14.40 -14.11
CA ILE A 436 0.20 13.35 -13.10
C ILE A 436 1.50 13.55 -12.33
N GLN A 437 1.41 13.57 -11.01
CA GLN A 437 2.54 13.53 -10.10
C GLN A 437 2.70 12.12 -9.53
N PRO A 438 3.70 11.35 -9.98
CA PRO A 438 4.09 10.10 -9.32
C PRO A 438 4.70 10.40 -7.96
N VAL A 439 4.42 9.53 -6.97
CA VAL A 439 4.91 9.66 -5.59
C VAL A 439 5.44 8.31 -5.12
N ASP A 440 6.68 8.27 -4.67
CA ASP A 440 7.26 7.05 -4.11
C ASP A 440 6.87 6.86 -2.64
N MET A 441 5.70 6.27 -2.42
CA MET A 441 5.21 5.89 -1.09
C MET A 441 5.91 4.66 -0.52
N PHE A 442 6.50 3.82 -1.40
CA PHE A 442 7.03 2.50 -1.06
C PHE A 442 8.41 2.27 -1.68
N PRO A 443 9.45 2.98 -1.23
CA PRO A 443 10.83 2.70 -1.65
C PRO A 443 11.19 1.22 -1.58
N GLN A 444 12.10 0.77 -2.43
CA GLN A 444 12.56 -0.61 -2.53
C GLN A 444 11.52 -1.61 -3.06
N THR A 445 10.36 -1.12 -3.53
CA THR A 445 9.29 -1.94 -4.13
C THR A 445 8.88 -1.40 -5.50
N GLY A 446 8.27 -2.24 -6.33
CA GLY A 446 7.73 -1.85 -7.63
C GLY A 446 6.45 -1.00 -7.57
N HIS A 447 5.94 -0.68 -6.37
CA HIS A 447 4.73 0.14 -6.21
C HIS A 447 5.01 1.62 -6.39
N VAL A 448 4.06 2.32 -7.03
CA VAL A 448 4.05 3.78 -7.17
C VAL A 448 2.63 4.29 -6.91
N GLU A 449 2.54 5.35 -6.12
CA GLU A 449 1.31 6.16 -5.99
C GLU A 449 1.36 7.32 -7.00
N SER A 450 0.22 7.85 -7.35
CA SER A 450 0.13 9.00 -8.23
C SER A 450 -1.05 9.90 -7.90
N VAL A 451 -0.90 11.20 -8.13
CA VAL A 451 -1.98 12.18 -8.06
C VAL A 451 -2.19 12.73 -9.46
N CYS A 452 -3.39 12.59 -10.00
CA CYS A 452 -3.75 13.08 -11.32
C CYS A 452 -4.72 14.26 -11.21
N LEU A 453 -4.40 15.35 -11.91
CA LEU A 453 -5.29 16.47 -12.12
C LEU A 453 -6.12 16.27 -13.40
N ILE A 454 -7.43 16.17 -13.25
CA ILE A 454 -8.37 16.03 -14.35
C ILE A 454 -9.31 17.23 -14.32
N VAL A 455 -9.48 17.90 -15.45
CA VAL A 455 -10.32 19.09 -15.58
C VAL A 455 -11.40 18.89 -16.64
N LYS A 456 -12.46 19.66 -16.55
CA LYS A 456 -13.46 19.71 -17.60
C LYS A 456 -12.86 20.40 -18.83
N LYS A 457 -13.09 19.84 -20.03
CA LYS A 457 -12.72 20.46 -21.33
C LYS A 457 -13.45 21.74 -21.61
#